data_3e9983647075197951f32f14747fe53f
#
_entry.id   3e9983647075197951f32f14747fe53f
#
_cell.length_a   1.000
_cell.length_b   1.000
_cell.length_c   1.000
_cell.angle_alpha   90.00
_cell.angle_beta   90.00
_cell.angle_gamma   90.00
#
_symmetry.space_group_name_H-M   'P 1'
#
loop_
_entity.id
_entity.type
_entity.pdbx_description
1 polymer ?
#
loop_
_entity_poly.entity_id
_entity_poly.type
_entity_poly.pdbx_seq_one_letter_code
_entity_poly.pdbx_strand_id
1 'polypeptide(L)'
;MKKKWVIRLLWLLVLAVAAIIFWFSSQNGEDSTNTSSGFISFLLRLLVPGFEDKTNKEKKLILSQLHFYVRKGAHFTEYAMLGASLRLLFHVLNLRRPILWAWIAGTLYACTDELHQMRVDSRIAMWQDVGIDSAGVLVGALLVTLWLWHRRKRKRT
;
A
#
# COMPACT_ATOMS: atom_id res chain seq x y z
N MET A 1 -28.40 -16.51 -2.35
CA MET A 1 -27.18 -17.25 -1.93
C MET A 1 -25.90 -16.63 -2.47
N LYS A 2 -25.74 -16.34 -3.78
CA LYS A 2 -24.50 -15.80 -4.40
C LYS A 2 -23.98 -14.51 -3.75
N LYS A 3 -24.84 -13.53 -3.40
CA LYS A 3 -24.42 -12.25 -2.81
C LYS A 3 -23.74 -12.41 -1.43
N LYS A 4 -24.21 -13.32 -0.57
CA LYS A 4 -23.61 -13.57 0.76
C LYS A 4 -22.19 -14.12 0.66
N TRP A 5 -21.92 -15.00 -0.31
CA TRP A 5 -20.58 -15.54 -0.57
C TRP A 5 -19.62 -14.47 -1.07
N VAL A 6 -20.07 -13.61 -1.98
CA VAL A 6 -19.25 -12.48 -2.46
C VAL A 6 -18.87 -11.55 -1.32
N ILE A 7 -19.79 -11.22 -0.42
CA ILE A 7 -19.51 -10.38 0.75
C ILE A 7 -18.47 -11.05 1.65
N ARG A 8 -18.59 -12.36 1.93
CA ARG A 8 -17.61 -13.09 2.75
C ARG A 8 -16.21 -13.09 2.11
N LEU A 9 -16.12 -13.33 0.80
CA LEU A 9 -14.86 -13.29 0.07
C LEU A 9 -14.22 -11.91 0.10
N LEU A 10 -15.01 -10.84 -0.04
CA LEU A 10 -14.49 -9.47 0.04
C LEU A 10 -14.02 -9.11 1.45
N TRP A 11 -14.70 -9.59 2.50
CA TRP A 11 -14.20 -9.45 3.87
C TRP A 11 -12.88 -10.19 4.07
N LEU A 12 -12.77 -11.42 3.58
CA LEU A 12 -11.50 -12.17 3.64
C LEU A 12 -10.39 -11.45 2.88
N LEU A 13 -10.69 -10.86 1.71
CA LEU A 13 -9.71 -10.06 0.96
C LEU A 13 -9.24 -8.84 1.76
N VAL A 14 -10.16 -8.07 2.35
CA VAL A 14 -9.82 -6.90 3.19
C VAL A 14 -8.94 -7.33 4.37
N LEU A 15 -9.31 -8.40 5.07
CA LEU A 15 -8.55 -8.90 6.21
C LEU A 15 -7.17 -9.43 5.78
N ALA A 16 -7.07 -10.11 4.64
CA ALA A 16 -5.80 -10.60 4.11
C ALA A 16 -4.86 -9.44 3.76
N VAL A 17 -5.37 -8.41 3.07
CA VAL A 17 -4.57 -7.21 2.75
C VAL A 17 -4.14 -6.49 4.03
N ALA A 18 -5.03 -6.29 4.99
CA ALA A 18 -4.69 -5.68 6.28
C ALA A 18 -3.63 -6.50 7.03
N ALA A 19 -3.74 -7.83 7.05
CA ALA A 19 -2.75 -8.71 7.69
C ALA A 19 -1.37 -8.64 6.99
N ILE A 20 -1.34 -8.52 5.67
CA ILE A 20 -0.10 -8.35 4.90
C ILE A 20 0.56 -7.01 5.26
N ILE A 21 -0.21 -5.92 5.29
CA ILE A 21 0.29 -4.60 5.70
C ILE A 21 0.88 -4.70 7.11
N PHE A 22 0.13 -5.26 8.05
CA PHE A 22 0.60 -5.43 9.44
C PHE A 22 1.90 -6.22 9.53
N TRP A 23 2.03 -7.31 8.75
CA TRP A 23 3.24 -8.12 8.75
C TRP A 23 4.45 -7.34 8.22
N PHE A 24 4.34 -6.65 7.07
CA PHE A 24 5.43 -5.83 6.55
C PHE A 24 5.75 -4.64 7.47
N SER A 25 4.74 -4.07 8.10
CA SER A 25 4.87 -3.00 9.07
C SER A 25 5.59 -3.42 10.35
N SER A 26 5.46 -4.70 10.73
CA SER A 26 6.11 -5.28 11.91
C SER A 26 7.60 -5.62 11.70
N GLN A 27 8.10 -5.58 10.45
CA GLN A 27 9.52 -5.84 10.16
C GLN A 27 10.37 -4.67 10.66
N ASN A 28 11.50 -4.97 11.33
CA ASN A 28 12.49 -3.96 11.68
C ASN A 28 13.20 -3.40 10.42
N GLY A 29 14.03 -2.35 10.57
CA GLY A 29 14.70 -1.70 9.46
C GLY A 29 15.64 -2.62 8.67
N GLU A 30 16.31 -3.58 9.31
CA GLU A 30 17.22 -4.54 8.68
C GLU A 30 16.45 -5.59 7.88
N ASP A 31 15.38 -6.17 8.44
CA ASP A 31 14.56 -7.16 7.76
C ASP A 31 13.86 -6.57 6.53
N SER A 32 13.36 -5.35 6.65
CA SER A 32 12.76 -4.61 5.54
C SER A 32 13.77 -4.35 4.43
N THR A 33 15.03 -4.05 4.78
CA THR A 33 16.14 -3.87 3.82
C THR A 33 16.47 -5.18 3.11
N ASN A 34 16.55 -6.29 3.85
CA ASN A 34 16.84 -7.61 3.29
C ASN A 34 15.72 -8.06 2.33
N THR A 35 14.46 -7.87 2.71
CA THR A 35 13.29 -8.21 1.87
C THR A 35 13.29 -7.43 0.55
N SER A 36 13.69 -6.16 0.58
CA SER A 36 13.71 -5.31 -0.63
C SER A 36 15.00 -5.39 -1.44
N SER A 37 16.06 -6.04 -0.94
CA SER A 37 17.41 -6.02 -1.54
C SER A 37 17.47 -6.51 -2.99
N GLY A 38 16.74 -7.58 -3.32
CA GLY A 38 16.67 -8.10 -4.70
C GLY A 38 16.05 -7.11 -5.68
N PHE A 39 14.95 -6.49 -5.29
CA PHE A 39 14.27 -5.47 -6.09
C PHE A 39 15.13 -4.21 -6.24
N ILE A 40 15.80 -3.78 -5.17
CA ILE A 40 16.70 -2.63 -5.18
C ILE A 40 17.91 -2.89 -6.07
N SER A 41 18.50 -4.08 -6.01
CA SER A 41 19.60 -4.46 -6.92
C SER A 41 19.17 -4.43 -8.39
N PHE A 42 17.98 -4.86 -8.70
CA PHE A 42 17.40 -4.75 -10.04
C PHE A 42 17.23 -3.28 -10.46
N LEU A 43 16.67 -2.44 -9.60
CA LEU A 43 16.50 -1.00 -9.88
C LEU A 43 17.83 -0.28 -10.05
N LEU A 44 18.86 -0.61 -9.26
CA LEU A 44 20.19 -0.03 -9.39
C LEU A 44 20.81 -0.30 -10.75
N ARG A 45 20.73 -1.54 -11.23
CA ARG A 45 21.23 -1.90 -12.56
C ARG A 45 20.49 -1.17 -13.68
N LEU A 46 19.21 -0.91 -13.51
CA LEU A 46 18.37 -0.26 -14.52
C LEU A 46 18.50 1.27 -14.53
N LEU A 47 18.55 1.90 -13.33
CA LEU A 47 18.40 3.35 -13.19
C LEU A 47 19.70 4.10 -12.93
N VAL A 48 20.80 3.41 -12.56
CA VAL A 48 22.07 4.04 -12.19
C VAL A 48 23.22 3.44 -13.02
N PRO A 49 23.40 3.89 -14.29
CA PRO A 49 24.54 3.46 -15.10
C PRO A 49 25.87 3.78 -14.38
N GLY A 50 26.82 2.84 -14.41
CA GLY A 50 28.12 3.02 -13.76
C GLY A 50 28.06 3.01 -12.22
N PHE A 51 27.01 2.39 -11.62
CA PHE A 51 26.91 2.27 -10.17
C PHE A 51 28.14 1.58 -9.56
N GLU A 52 28.68 0.59 -10.23
CA GLU A 52 29.85 -0.17 -9.76
C GLU A 52 31.13 0.68 -9.68
N ASP A 53 31.24 1.71 -10.51
CA ASP A 53 32.40 2.59 -10.57
C ASP A 53 32.37 3.71 -9.50
N LYS A 54 31.26 3.83 -8.75
CA LYS A 54 31.10 4.85 -7.72
C LYS A 54 31.86 4.53 -6.45
N THR A 55 32.23 5.59 -5.72
CA THR A 55 32.87 5.44 -4.41
C THR A 55 31.93 4.78 -3.39
N ASN A 56 32.48 4.15 -2.36
CA ASN A 56 31.69 3.50 -1.30
C ASN A 56 30.73 4.49 -0.60
N LYS A 57 31.10 5.76 -0.48
CA LYS A 57 30.27 6.80 0.12
C LYS A 57 29.06 7.14 -0.76
N GLU A 58 29.26 7.27 -2.06
CA GLU A 58 28.18 7.51 -3.05
C GLU A 58 27.25 6.32 -3.16
N LYS A 59 27.81 5.09 -3.21
CA LYS A 59 27.01 3.84 -3.20
C LYS A 59 26.10 3.80 -1.99
N LYS A 60 26.63 4.07 -0.79
CA LYS A 60 25.84 4.05 0.46
C LYS A 60 24.72 5.09 0.45
N LEU A 61 24.98 6.28 -0.07
CA LEU A 61 23.98 7.35 -0.19
C LEU A 61 22.85 6.96 -1.15
N ILE A 62 23.19 6.48 -2.36
CA ILE A 62 22.23 6.03 -3.36
C ILE A 62 21.37 4.91 -2.82
N LEU A 63 21.99 3.91 -2.18
CA LEU A 63 21.28 2.79 -1.56
C LEU A 63 20.28 3.26 -0.49
N SER A 64 20.69 4.14 0.41
CA SER A 64 19.80 4.62 1.48
C SER A 64 18.61 5.40 0.94
N GLN A 65 18.81 6.24 -0.08
CA GLN A 65 17.73 6.97 -0.75
C GLN A 65 16.78 6.01 -1.47
N LEU A 66 17.32 5.04 -2.19
CA LEU A 66 16.49 4.08 -2.94
C LEU A 66 15.66 3.18 -2.01
N HIS A 67 16.24 2.71 -0.91
CA HIS A 67 15.50 2.00 0.14
C HIS A 67 14.35 2.83 0.70
N PHE A 68 14.58 4.13 0.94
CA PHE A 68 13.54 5.04 1.41
C PHE A 68 12.37 5.11 0.41
N TYR A 69 12.64 5.38 -0.88
CA TYR A 69 11.58 5.50 -1.90
C TYR A 69 10.86 4.18 -2.17
N VAL A 70 11.60 3.07 -2.22
CA VAL A 70 11.00 1.73 -2.40
C VAL A 70 10.05 1.40 -1.27
N ARG A 71 10.44 1.66 -0.02
CA ARG A 71 9.58 1.43 1.14
C ARG A 71 8.31 2.31 1.08
N LYS A 72 8.45 3.61 0.79
CA LYS A 72 7.29 4.50 0.65
C LYS A 72 6.36 4.09 -0.48
N GLY A 73 6.91 3.66 -1.62
CA GLY A 73 6.14 3.13 -2.74
C GLY A 73 5.42 1.83 -2.43
N ALA A 74 6.05 0.94 -1.65
CA ALA A 74 5.43 -0.30 -1.18
C ALA A 74 4.22 0.00 -0.29
N HIS A 75 4.38 0.83 0.76
CA HIS A 75 3.28 1.28 1.62
C HIS A 75 2.14 1.90 0.83
N PHE A 76 2.43 2.87 -0.04
CA PHE A 76 1.43 3.47 -0.92
C PHE A 76 0.64 2.40 -1.71
N THR A 77 1.34 1.40 -2.27
CA THR A 77 0.72 0.33 -3.08
C THR A 77 -0.14 -0.59 -2.22
N GLU A 78 0.35 -1.00 -1.06
CA GLU A 78 -0.37 -1.83 -0.10
C GLU A 78 -1.66 -1.15 0.36
N TYR A 79 -1.59 0.14 0.70
CA TYR A 79 -2.76 0.92 1.07
C TYR A 79 -3.70 1.20 -0.12
N ALA A 80 -3.19 1.29 -1.35
CA ALA A 80 -4.04 1.34 -2.54
C ALA A 80 -4.81 0.02 -2.73
N MET A 81 -4.20 -1.13 -2.46
CA MET A 81 -4.89 -2.42 -2.47
C MET A 81 -5.96 -2.51 -1.36
N LEU A 82 -5.68 -1.98 -0.17
CA LEU A 82 -6.66 -1.89 0.91
C LEU A 82 -7.85 -1.01 0.51
N GLY A 83 -7.60 0.18 -0.03
CA GLY A 83 -8.62 1.10 -0.51
C GLY A 83 -9.48 0.51 -1.63
N ALA A 84 -8.87 -0.22 -2.55
CA ALA A 84 -9.56 -0.93 -3.62
C ALA A 84 -10.49 -2.04 -3.08
N SER A 85 -10.00 -2.85 -2.16
CA SER A 85 -10.77 -3.94 -1.54
C SER A 85 -11.93 -3.42 -0.68
N LEU A 86 -11.71 -2.38 0.12
CA LEU A 86 -12.76 -1.69 0.90
C LEU A 86 -13.82 -1.09 -0.02
N ARG A 87 -13.41 -0.46 -1.11
CA ARG A 87 -14.32 0.14 -2.08
C ARG A 87 -15.21 -0.90 -2.76
N LEU A 88 -14.67 -2.08 -3.11
CA LEU A 88 -15.45 -3.20 -3.65
C LEU A 88 -16.44 -3.72 -2.62
N LEU A 89 -16.01 -3.94 -1.38
CA LEU A 89 -16.85 -4.41 -0.29
C LEU A 89 -18.03 -3.45 -0.06
N PHE A 90 -17.77 -2.15 0.09
CA PHE A 90 -18.80 -1.16 0.35
C PHE A 90 -19.73 -0.94 -0.84
N HIS A 91 -19.26 -1.21 -2.07
CA HIS A 91 -20.14 -1.24 -3.24
C HIS A 91 -21.15 -2.39 -3.17
N VAL A 92 -20.70 -3.60 -2.82
CA VAL A 92 -21.58 -4.78 -2.74
C VAL A 92 -22.54 -4.68 -1.55
N LEU A 93 -22.13 -4.02 -0.46
CA LEU A 93 -22.95 -3.69 0.69
C LEU A 93 -23.96 -2.56 0.42
N ASN A 94 -23.90 -1.89 -0.76
CA ASN A 94 -24.73 -0.75 -1.14
C ASN A 94 -24.63 0.44 -0.17
N LEU A 95 -23.46 0.69 0.42
CA LEU A 95 -23.26 1.87 1.25
C LEU A 95 -23.43 3.15 0.43
N ARG A 96 -24.04 4.18 1.05
CA ARG A 96 -24.01 5.54 0.50
C ARG A 96 -22.58 6.09 0.66
N ARG A 97 -22.06 6.77 -0.38
CA ARG A 97 -20.71 7.35 -0.41
C ARG A 97 -19.58 6.32 -0.16
N PRO A 98 -19.53 5.21 -0.91
CA PRO A 98 -18.61 4.11 -0.62
C PRO A 98 -17.13 4.48 -0.77
N ILE A 99 -16.77 5.52 -1.54
CA ILE A 99 -15.40 6.05 -1.64
C ILE A 99 -15.02 6.71 -0.31
N LEU A 100 -15.89 7.56 0.23
CA LEU A 100 -15.65 8.27 1.48
C LEU A 100 -15.41 7.30 2.64
N TRP A 101 -16.26 6.28 2.77
CA TRP A 101 -16.12 5.28 3.83
C TRP A 101 -14.88 4.39 3.65
N ALA A 102 -14.51 4.04 2.41
CA ALA A 102 -13.28 3.31 2.13
C ALA A 102 -12.04 4.14 2.52
N TRP A 103 -12.05 5.44 2.18
CA TRP A 103 -10.98 6.35 2.54
C TRP A 103 -10.86 6.54 4.06
N ILE A 104 -11.97 6.81 4.76
CA ILE A 104 -11.97 6.96 6.22
C ILE A 104 -11.46 5.69 6.90
N ALA A 105 -12.01 4.51 6.54
CA ALA A 105 -11.62 3.26 7.16
C ALA A 105 -10.14 2.92 6.91
N GLY A 106 -9.65 3.10 5.68
CA GLY A 106 -8.25 2.86 5.36
C GLY A 106 -7.30 3.86 6.01
N THR A 107 -7.68 5.14 6.12
CA THR A 107 -6.88 6.16 6.83
C THR A 107 -6.82 5.88 8.34
N LEU A 108 -7.93 5.46 8.94
CA LEU A 108 -7.92 5.04 10.35
C LEU A 108 -6.99 3.84 10.56
N TYR A 109 -7.00 2.88 9.63
CA TYR A 109 -6.07 1.76 9.68
C TYR A 109 -4.62 2.23 9.56
N ALA A 110 -4.30 3.18 8.66
CA ALA A 110 -2.97 3.78 8.55
C ALA A 110 -2.51 4.46 9.84
N CYS A 111 -3.42 5.17 10.54
CA CYS A 111 -3.09 5.73 11.86
C CYS A 111 -2.74 4.64 12.89
N THR A 112 -3.47 3.52 12.90
CA THR A 112 -3.16 2.41 13.83
C THR A 112 -1.86 1.71 13.49
N ASP A 113 -1.56 1.59 12.20
CA ASP A 113 -0.33 1.01 11.71
C ASP A 113 0.89 1.86 12.11
N GLU A 114 0.82 3.17 11.93
CA GLU A 114 1.88 4.09 12.33
C GLU A 114 2.10 4.08 13.85
N LEU A 115 1.02 4.00 14.65
CA LEU A 115 1.13 3.81 16.10
C LEU A 115 1.78 2.48 16.48
N HIS A 116 1.56 1.43 15.68
CA HIS A 116 2.25 0.14 15.86
C HIS A 116 3.73 0.27 15.54
N GLN A 117 4.09 0.93 14.44
CA GLN A 117 5.49 1.15 14.01
C GLN A 117 6.32 1.92 15.04
N MET A 118 5.71 2.79 15.86
CA MET A 118 6.40 3.45 16.99
C MET A 118 7.00 2.46 18.01
N ARG A 119 6.50 1.23 18.05
CA ARG A 119 6.98 0.18 18.97
C ARG A 119 7.97 -0.78 18.33
N VAL A 120 8.25 -0.61 17.04
CA VAL A 120 9.20 -1.44 16.28
C VAL A 120 10.57 -0.77 16.32
N ASP A 121 11.59 -1.51 16.73
CA ASP A 121 12.97 -1.00 16.82
C ASP A 121 13.45 -0.43 15.47
N SER A 122 14.23 0.66 15.56
CA SER A 122 14.82 1.39 14.42
C SER A 122 13.81 2.03 13.45
N ARG A 123 12.52 2.16 13.79
CA ARG A 123 11.53 2.94 13.03
C ARG A 123 11.19 4.26 13.72
N ILE A 124 11.14 5.31 12.92
CA ILE A 124 10.68 6.65 13.36
C ILE A 124 9.32 6.87 12.71
N ALA A 125 8.29 6.96 13.54
CA ALA A 125 6.95 7.28 13.08
C ALA A 125 6.87 8.73 12.58
N MET A 126 6.26 8.91 11.42
CA MET A 126 6.08 10.24 10.81
C MET A 126 4.64 10.41 10.32
N TRP A 127 3.98 11.49 10.70
CA TRP A 127 2.65 11.83 10.20
C TRP A 127 2.55 11.90 8.67
N GLN A 128 3.68 12.15 8.01
CA GLN A 128 3.79 12.12 6.56
C GLN A 128 3.49 10.73 5.98
N ASP A 129 3.78 9.66 6.73
CA ASP A 129 3.53 8.29 6.30
C ASP A 129 2.03 7.99 6.29
N VAL A 130 1.29 8.41 7.31
CA VAL A 130 -0.18 8.36 7.30
C VAL A 130 -0.74 9.12 6.09
N GLY A 131 -0.14 10.26 5.72
CA GLY A 131 -0.55 11.01 4.52
C GLY A 131 -0.36 10.24 3.22
N ILE A 132 0.79 9.58 3.05
CA ILE A 132 1.11 8.75 1.87
C ILE A 132 0.17 7.55 1.79
N ASP A 133 -0.04 6.87 2.91
CA ASP A 133 -0.90 5.69 3.01
C ASP A 133 -2.37 6.05 2.74
N SER A 134 -2.85 7.17 3.33
CA SER A 134 -4.18 7.72 3.07
C SER A 134 -4.39 8.09 1.60
N ALA A 135 -3.37 8.66 0.95
CA ALA A 135 -3.41 8.93 -0.49
C ALA A 135 -3.47 7.62 -1.30
N GLY A 136 -2.72 6.59 -0.91
CA GLY A 136 -2.80 5.26 -1.48
C GLY A 136 -4.23 4.69 -1.42
N VAL A 137 -4.86 4.71 -0.24
CA VAL A 137 -6.26 4.27 -0.05
C VAL A 137 -7.20 4.98 -1.01
N LEU A 138 -7.08 6.31 -1.11
CA LEU A 138 -7.94 7.11 -1.99
C LEU A 138 -7.74 6.72 -3.46
N VAL A 139 -6.50 6.59 -3.92
CA VAL A 139 -6.17 6.18 -5.29
C VAL A 139 -6.75 4.80 -5.60
N GLY A 140 -6.58 3.81 -4.73
CA GLY A 140 -7.15 2.48 -4.91
C GLY A 140 -8.68 2.50 -5.01
N ALA A 141 -9.34 3.27 -4.14
CA ALA A 141 -10.80 3.43 -4.17
C ALA A 141 -11.29 4.12 -5.46
N LEU A 142 -10.56 5.12 -5.96
CA LEU A 142 -10.87 5.80 -7.21
C LEU A 142 -10.69 4.90 -8.43
N LEU A 143 -9.61 4.12 -8.50
CA LEU A 143 -9.36 3.16 -9.59
C LEU A 143 -10.51 2.14 -9.72
N VAL A 144 -10.95 1.57 -8.59
CA VAL A 144 -12.12 0.68 -8.58
C VAL A 144 -13.39 1.39 -9.02
N THR A 145 -13.57 2.65 -8.65
CA THR A 145 -14.75 3.42 -9.04
C THR A 145 -14.77 3.66 -10.55
N LEU A 146 -13.63 4.01 -11.15
CA LEU A 146 -13.48 4.17 -12.59
C LEU A 146 -13.74 2.85 -13.32
N TRP A 147 -13.18 1.74 -12.83
CA TRP A 147 -13.41 0.43 -13.41
C TRP A 147 -14.90 0.02 -13.38
N LEU A 148 -15.60 0.23 -12.26
CA LEU A 148 -17.04 -0.03 -12.14
C LEU A 148 -17.86 0.84 -13.09
N TRP A 149 -17.48 2.10 -13.25
CA TRP A 149 -18.13 3.03 -14.18
C TRP A 149 -17.97 2.58 -15.64
N HIS A 150 -16.76 2.21 -16.07
CA HIS A 150 -16.52 1.68 -17.42
C HIS A 150 -17.30 0.38 -17.68
N ARG A 151 -17.34 -0.53 -16.71
CA ARG A 151 -18.15 -1.77 -16.82
C ARG A 151 -19.64 -1.49 -16.99
N ARG A 152 -20.17 -0.47 -16.31
CA ARG A 152 -21.59 -0.07 -16.46
C ARG A 152 -21.89 0.50 -17.84
N LYS A 153 -20.99 1.30 -18.40
CA LYS A 153 -21.14 1.85 -19.76
C LYS A 153 -21.22 0.71 -20.79
N ARG A 154 -20.28 -0.24 -20.75
CA ARG A 154 -20.24 -1.38 -21.69
C ARG A 154 -21.46 -2.30 -21.68
N LYS A 155 -22.25 -2.28 -20.62
CA LYS A 155 -23.49 -3.08 -20.53
C LYS A 155 -24.73 -2.34 -21.04
N ARG A 156 -24.59 -1.05 -21.35
CA ARG A 156 -25.70 -0.20 -21.86
C ARG A 156 -25.62 0.03 -23.37
N THR A 157 -24.49 -0.27 -23.99
CA THR A 157 -24.27 -0.39 -25.44
C THR A 157 -24.43 -1.83 -25.87
#